data_3a936f433e741f069630d5ea55196086
#
_entry.id   3a936f433e741f069630d5ea55196086
#
_cell.length_a   1.000
_cell.length_b   1.000
_cell.length_c   1.000
_cell.angle_alpha   90.00
_cell.angle_beta   90.00
_cell.angle_gamma   90.00
#
_symmetry.space_group_name_H-M   'P 1'
#
loop_
_entity.id
_entity.type
_entity.pdbx_description
1 polymer ?
#
loop_
_entity_poly.entity_id
_entity_poly.type
_entity_poly.pdbx_seq_one_letter_code
_entity_poly.pdbx_strand_id
1 'polypeptide(L)'
;MLKQLLSITALFTVLNSQADIDIIDGNKMLESVNQQIVNINTAELDKILNEDPNVVLIDVRTPFELKITGTINRGQNINITRGWMEFQIADHATSKDTPIIVYCGRNLRSPLAAKTLENMGYTNVKNYSDGFFAWKEELNPVSMSDHEPSNILYRLPEEVAENVYSAIGAPQPYTYENAYHNNNLSFIVTTDGVLVFNAGGSYLVAKAMHEEIKKVTDQKVKYVVLENSQGHAILGSSYWKEQGAIIVAHVEADKEIKRKGEDIYARALSVQKDKIIGTKIVRPDLTFKEKLNLPMGNTKIELMHIGASHSPDDIQLWLPEQKLLISGDTAFNERMLPIFPHTNAAAWIETWDKIEALEPTLIIPGHGAPTDLATVTKFTKDYLVYMRAQVEKILDEDGGLYEAYNIDQSMYRDRGTYRELHKQNAERIFKQMEFE
;
A
#
# COMPACT_ATOMS: atom_id res chain seq x y z
N MET A 1 44.56 -54.52 -69.46
CA MET A 1 44.68 -54.67 -67.98
C MET A 1 43.96 -53.51 -67.33
N LEU A 2 42.72 -53.75 -66.89
CA LEU A 2 41.85 -52.73 -66.32
C LEU A 2 42.00 -52.79 -64.83
N LYS A 3 42.42 -51.68 -64.15
CA LYS A 3 42.41 -51.53 -62.70
C LYS A 3 41.08 -50.88 -62.30
N GLN A 4 40.25 -51.62 -61.60
CA GLN A 4 39.07 -51.08 -60.91
C GLN A 4 39.50 -50.35 -59.66
N LEU A 5 39.14 -49.08 -59.56
CA LEU A 5 39.16 -48.34 -58.30
C LEU A 5 37.79 -48.51 -57.59
N LEU A 6 37.80 -49.14 -56.47
CA LEU A 6 36.65 -49.13 -55.55
C LEU A 6 36.66 -47.78 -54.73
N SER A 7 35.68 -46.97 -54.99
CA SER A 7 35.37 -45.82 -54.13
C SER A 7 34.50 -46.28 -52.94
N ILE A 8 35.01 -46.17 -51.71
CA ILE A 8 34.23 -46.36 -50.49
C ILE A 8 33.69 -44.99 -50.10
N THR A 9 32.40 -44.77 -50.31
CA THR A 9 31.70 -43.61 -49.84
C THR A 9 31.18 -43.91 -48.41
N ALA A 10 31.88 -43.33 -47.39
CA ALA A 10 31.41 -43.43 -46.04
C ALA A 10 30.27 -42.40 -45.86
N LEU A 11 29.06 -42.88 -45.62
CA LEU A 11 27.89 -42.08 -45.32
C LEU A 11 27.93 -41.74 -43.82
N PHE A 12 28.36 -40.54 -43.47
CA PHE A 12 28.20 -40.01 -42.11
C PHE A 12 26.76 -39.57 -41.92
N THR A 13 25.93 -40.38 -41.30
CA THR A 13 24.64 -39.98 -40.76
C THR A 13 24.91 -39.22 -39.45
N VAL A 14 24.86 -37.89 -39.50
CA VAL A 14 24.78 -37.06 -38.32
C VAL A 14 23.38 -37.25 -37.73
N LEU A 15 23.27 -38.04 -36.68
CA LEU A 15 22.10 -38.05 -35.81
C LEU A 15 22.03 -36.73 -35.05
N ASN A 16 21.29 -35.76 -35.58
CA ASN A 16 20.84 -34.61 -34.81
C ASN A 16 19.78 -35.12 -33.82
N SER A 17 20.22 -35.56 -32.62
CA SER A 17 19.33 -35.64 -31.48
C SER A 17 19.12 -34.23 -30.99
N GLN A 18 18.13 -33.52 -31.53
CA GLN A 18 17.51 -32.41 -30.80
C GLN A 18 16.87 -33.07 -29.58
N ALA A 19 17.54 -32.96 -28.44
CA ALA A 19 16.88 -33.19 -27.19
C ALA A 19 15.77 -32.11 -27.11
N ASP A 20 14.52 -32.55 -27.17
CA ASP A 20 13.40 -31.71 -26.78
C ASP A 20 13.65 -31.28 -25.32
N ILE A 21 14.11 -30.06 -25.14
CA ILE A 21 14.25 -29.50 -23.83
C ILE A 21 12.83 -29.14 -23.42
N ASP A 22 12.18 -30.04 -22.70
CA ASP A 22 10.89 -29.76 -22.06
C ASP A 22 11.07 -28.56 -21.11
N ILE A 23 10.51 -27.44 -21.46
CA ILE A 23 10.48 -26.26 -20.57
C ILE A 23 9.56 -26.61 -19.40
N ILE A 24 10.17 -26.75 -18.23
CA ILE A 24 9.45 -27.02 -16.98
C ILE A 24 8.92 -25.69 -16.44
N ASP A 25 7.61 -25.57 -16.26
CA ASP A 25 7.02 -24.40 -15.62
C ASP A 25 7.37 -24.34 -14.12
N GLY A 26 7.24 -23.13 -13.52
CA GLY A 26 7.64 -22.90 -12.14
C GLY A 26 6.89 -23.76 -11.12
N ASN A 27 5.63 -24.13 -11.36
CA ASN A 27 4.84 -24.95 -10.44
C ASN A 27 5.35 -26.39 -10.43
N LYS A 28 5.62 -26.97 -11.60
CA LYS A 28 6.20 -28.31 -11.71
C LYS A 28 7.59 -28.38 -11.09
N MET A 29 8.41 -27.31 -11.30
CA MET A 29 9.72 -27.21 -10.65
C MET A 29 9.57 -27.19 -9.13
N LEU A 30 8.66 -26.38 -8.62
CA LEU A 30 8.40 -26.22 -7.18
C LEU A 30 7.91 -27.53 -6.56
N GLU A 31 6.99 -28.24 -7.21
CA GLU A 31 6.50 -29.55 -6.76
C GLU A 31 7.64 -30.57 -6.67
N SER A 32 8.47 -30.65 -7.70
CA SER A 32 9.64 -31.54 -7.71
C SER A 32 10.63 -31.20 -6.60
N VAL A 33 10.91 -29.92 -6.36
CA VAL A 33 11.86 -29.48 -5.32
C VAL A 33 11.31 -29.75 -3.93
N ASN A 34 10.02 -29.48 -3.66
CA ASN A 34 9.42 -29.75 -2.34
C ASN A 34 9.46 -31.23 -1.93
N GLN A 35 9.54 -32.17 -2.88
CA GLN A 35 9.71 -33.60 -2.61
C GLN A 35 11.16 -33.98 -2.26
N GLN A 36 12.14 -33.11 -2.53
CA GLN A 36 13.58 -33.40 -2.36
C GLN A 36 14.19 -32.72 -1.15
N ILE A 37 13.53 -31.75 -0.55
CA ILE A 37 14.03 -30.96 0.59
C ILE A 37 13.30 -31.33 1.88
N VAL A 38 13.88 -30.95 3.02
CA VAL A 38 13.24 -31.12 4.31
C VAL A 38 12.32 -29.93 4.58
N ASN A 39 11.00 -30.20 4.62
CA ASN A 39 9.99 -29.22 4.98
C ASN A 39 9.62 -29.32 6.45
N ILE A 40 9.42 -28.17 7.12
CA ILE A 40 8.92 -28.05 8.49
C ILE A 40 7.72 -27.12 8.54
N ASN A 41 6.83 -27.35 9.50
CA ASN A 41 5.65 -26.53 9.77
C ASN A 41 5.92 -25.46 10.84
N THR A 42 4.92 -24.63 11.16
CA THR A 42 5.03 -23.54 12.15
C THR A 42 5.41 -24.02 13.54
N ALA A 43 4.82 -25.11 14.03
CA ALA A 43 5.11 -25.63 15.37
C ALA A 43 6.54 -26.18 15.48
N GLU A 44 7.03 -26.83 14.42
CA GLU A 44 8.40 -27.33 14.34
C GLU A 44 9.41 -26.18 14.26
N LEU A 45 9.09 -25.11 13.49
CA LEU A 45 9.93 -23.92 13.42
C LEU A 45 10.04 -23.25 14.79
N ASP A 46 8.92 -22.99 15.47
CA ASP A 46 8.93 -22.33 16.78
C ASP A 46 9.73 -23.14 17.80
N LYS A 47 9.54 -24.46 17.81
CA LYS A 47 10.32 -25.35 18.66
C LYS A 47 11.81 -25.23 18.40
N ILE A 48 12.25 -25.32 17.15
CA ILE A 48 13.69 -25.25 16.80
C ILE A 48 14.29 -23.91 17.21
N LEU A 49 13.58 -22.79 16.93
CA LEU A 49 14.06 -21.45 17.28
C LEU A 49 14.17 -21.21 18.79
N ASN A 50 13.37 -21.90 19.60
CA ASN A 50 13.47 -21.84 21.06
C ASN A 50 14.56 -22.74 21.65
N GLU A 51 14.88 -23.85 20.98
CA GLU A 51 15.84 -24.85 21.47
C GLU A 51 17.28 -24.63 20.97
N ASP A 52 17.45 -24.09 19.75
CA ASP A 52 18.76 -23.88 19.13
C ASP A 52 19.02 -22.41 18.75
N PRO A 53 19.84 -21.70 19.55
CA PRO A 53 20.19 -20.31 19.27
C PRO A 53 21.13 -20.14 18.06
N ASN A 54 21.75 -21.24 17.55
CA ASN A 54 22.71 -21.17 16.45
C ASN A 54 22.06 -21.33 15.06
N VAL A 55 20.75 -21.55 15.01
CA VAL A 55 20.03 -21.62 13.74
C VAL A 55 20.12 -20.28 12.99
N VAL A 56 20.48 -20.34 11.72
CA VAL A 56 20.38 -19.19 10.79
C VAL A 56 19.02 -19.27 10.12
N LEU A 57 18.08 -18.42 10.56
CA LEU A 57 16.75 -18.28 9.96
C LEU A 57 16.82 -17.23 8.86
N ILE A 58 16.45 -17.58 7.61
CA ILE A 58 16.64 -16.71 6.46
C ILE A 58 15.29 -16.38 5.81
N ASP A 59 14.93 -15.10 5.85
CA ASP A 59 13.82 -14.55 5.05
C ASP A 59 14.31 -14.26 3.62
N VAL A 60 13.78 -14.98 2.62
CA VAL A 60 14.20 -14.78 1.22
C VAL A 60 13.34 -13.77 0.46
N ARG A 61 12.44 -13.07 1.15
CA ARG A 61 11.63 -12.00 0.58
C ARG A 61 12.48 -10.75 0.32
N THR A 62 11.94 -9.84 -0.47
CA THR A 62 12.60 -8.55 -0.72
C THR A 62 12.51 -7.63 0.51
N PRO A 63 13.46 -6.71 0.73
CA PRO A 63 13.37 -5.70 1.80
C PRO A 63 12.07 -4.89 1.76
N PHE A 64 11.52 -4.66 0.57
CA PHE A 64 10.24 -3.97 0.41
C PHE A 64 9.07 -4.79 0.99
N GLU A 65 9.03 -6.12 0.76
CA GLU A 65 8.03 -6.99 1.37
C GLU A 65 8.14 -6.99 2.90
N LEU A 66 9.36 -7.02 3.44
CA LEU A 66 9.59 -6.99 4.89
C LEU A 66 9.09 -5.69 5.51
N LYS A 67 9.34 -4.56 4.85
CA LYS A 67 8.88 -3.25 5.31
C LYS A 67 7.35 -3.18 5.42
N ILE A 68 6.63 -3.80 4.48
CA ILE A 68 5.17 -3.76 4.44
C ILE A 68 4.53 -4.79 5.38
N THR A 69 5.06 -6.02 5.39
CA THR A 69 4.40 -7.14 6.07
C THR A 69 5.01 -7.51 7.40
N GLY A 70 6.22 -7.03 7.66
CA GLY A 70 7.04 -7.44 8.81
C GLY A 70 7.85 -8.70 8.53
N THR A 71 8.56 -9.16 9.54
CA THR A 71 9.41 -10.35 9.53
C THR A 71 9.27 -11.14 10.84
N ILE A 72 9.70 -12.39 10.88
CA ILE A 72 9.67 -13.20 12.10
C ILE A 72 10.55 -12.54 13.17
N ASN A 73 9.97 -12.21 14.32
CA ASN A 73 10.69 -11.57 15.42
C ASN A 73 11.49 -12.60 16.25
N ARG A 74 12.66 -12.95 15.75
CA ARG A 74 13.64 -13.83 16.40
C ARG A 74 15.03 -13.30 16.12
N GLY A 75 15.93 -13.37 17.11
CA GLY A 75 17.32 -12.90 16.97
C GLY A 75 18.14 -13.63 15.90
N GLN A 76 17.73 -14.86 15.56
CA GLN A 76 18.35 -15.69 14.52
C GLN A 76 17.94 -15.26 13.09
N ASN A 77 16.93 -14.40 12.94
CA ASN A 77 16.35 -14.07 11.65
C ASN A 77 17.17 -13.00 10.91
N ILE A 78 17.55 -13.32 9.69
CA ILE A 78 18.24 -12.42 8.77
C ILE A 78 17.50 -12.35 7.44
N ASN A 79 17.73 -11.30 6.67
CA ASN A 79 17.19 -11.19 5.31
C ASN A 79 18.29 -11.37 4.27
N ILE A 80 18.14 -12.41 3.45
CA ILE A 80 18.92 -12.59 2.22
C ILE A 80 17.90 -12.80 1.09
N THR A 81 17.67 -11.78 0.28
CA THR A 81 16.75 -11.89 -0.85
C THR A 81 17.15 -13.05 -1.76
N ARG A 82 16.17 -13.84 -2.26
CA ARG A 82 16.41 -15.07 -3.03
C ARG A 82 17.51 -14.94 -4.11
N GLY A 83 17.57 -13.83 -4.82
CA GLY A 83 18.56 -13.60 -5.88
C GLY A 83 19.99 -13.31 -5.39
N TRP A 84 20.21 -13.16 -4.10
CA TRP A 84 21.52 -12.91 -3.49
C TRP A 84 22.00 -14.06 -2.62
N MET A 85 21.23 -15.15 -2.51
CA MET A 85 21.48 -16.27 -1.61
C MET A 85 22.89 -16.84 -1.79
N GLU A 86 23.25 -17.14 -3.01
CA GLU A 86 24.53 -17.78 -3.36
C GLU A 86 25.76 -16.92 -3.02
N PHE A 87 25.57 -15.60 -2.97
CA PHE A 87 26.67 -14.63 -2.74
C PHE A 87 26.79 -14.19 -1.28
N GLN A 88 25.72 -14.27 -0.49
CA GLN A 88 25.70 -13.72 0.87
C GLN A 88 25.64 -14.77 1.96
N ILE A 89 25.25 -16.00 1.65
CA ILE A 89 25.09 -17.04 2.69
C ILE A 89 26.38 -17.35 3.47
N ALA A 90 27.54 -17.29 2.83
CA ALA A 90 28.82 -17.59 3.44
C ALA A 90 29.20 -16.63 4.59
N ASP A 91 28.63 -15.41 4.59
CA ASP A 91 28.85 -14.42 5.66
C ASP A 91 28.08 -14.82 6.96
N HIS A 92 27.09 -15.68 6.86
CA HIS A 92 26.19 -16.07 7.95
C HIS A 92 26.31 -17.56 8.33
N ALA A 93 26.69 -18.43 7.41
CA ALA A 93 26.82 -19.85 7.58
C ALA A 93 28.22 -20.28 7.11
N THR A 94 29.19 -20.25 8.01
CA THR A 94 30.62 -20.52 7.72
C THR A 94 30.98 -22.00 7.68
N SER A 95 30.09 -22.88 8.14
CA SER A 95 30.26 -24.34 8.11
C SER A 95 29.17 -25.00 7.27
N LYS A 96 29.52 -26.09 6.57
CA LYS A 96 28.57 -26.87 5.77
C LYS A 96 27.43 -27.49 6.58
N ASP A 97 27.63 -27.71 7.87
CA ASP A 97 26.67 -28.29 8.81
C ASP A 97 25.95 -27.25 9.67
N THR A 98 26.18 -25.96 9.43
CA THR A 98 25.40 -24.88 10.06
C THR A 98 23.90 -25.13 9.87
N PRO A 99 23.09 -25.12 10.94
CA PRO A 99 21.64 -25.28 10.82
C PRO A 99 21.01 -24.05 10.15
N ILE A 100 20.45 -24.26 8.98
CA ILE A 100 19.82 -23.20 8.18
C ILE A 100 18.34 -23.51 7.97
N ILE A 101 17.50 -22.52 8.23
CA ILE A 101 16.07 -22.59 7.88
C ILE A 101 15.75 -21.42 6.96
N VAL A 102 15.19 -21.70 5.80
CA VAL A 102 14.76 -20.67 4.86
C VAL A 102 13.23 -20.57 4.81
N TYR A 103 12.72 -19.34 4.66
CA TYR A 103 11.30 -19.12 4.48
C TYR A 103 11.01 -17.95 3.51
N CYS A 104 9.79 -17.92 3.00
CA CYS A 104 9.24 -16.79 2.27
C CYS A 104 7.78 -16.53 2.71
N GLY A 105 7.01 -15.76 1.94
CA GLY A 105 5.62 -15.48 2.29
C GLY A 105 4.71 -16.71 2.28
N ARG A 106 4.81 -17.57 1.24
CA ARG A 106 3.85 -18.67 0.96
C ARG A 106 4.48 -19.87 0.24
N ASN A 107 5.65 -20.29 0.65
CA ASN A 107 6.32 -21.49 0.12
C ASN A 107 6.56 -21.50 -1.41
N LEU A 108 6.83 -20.36 -2.02
CA LEU A 108 7.11 -20.28 -3.48
C LEU A 108 8.60 -20.12 -3.79
N ARG A 109 9.31 -19.30 -3.02
CA ARG A 109 10.73 -18.98 -3.24
C ARG A 109 11.67 -19.74 -2.32
N SER A 110 11.22 -20.02 -1.10
CA SER A 110 12.04 -20.67 -0.08
C SER A 110 12.39 -22.13 -0.40
N PRO A 111 11.54 -22.97 -1.03
CA PRO A 111 11.97 -24.31 -1.46
C PRO A 111 13.12 -24.26 -2.44
N LEU A 112 13.08 -23.36 -3.42
CA LEU A 112 14.15 -23.16 -4.39
C LEU A 112 15.44 -22.64 -3.74
N ALA A 113 15.31 -21.81 -2.69
CA ALA A 113 16.46 -21.37 -1.88
C ALA A 113 17.09 -22.54 -1.09
N ALA A 114 16.26 -23.35 -0.42
CA ALA A 114 16.73 -24.53 0.30
C ALA A 114 17.49 -25.46 -0.64
N LYS A 115 16.94 -25.76 -1.81
CA LYS A 115 17.60 -26.62 -2.80
C LYS A 115 18.91 -26.03 -3.32
N THR A 116 18.96 -24.70 -3.51
CA THR A 116 20.20 -24.02 -3.88
C THR A 116 21.28 -24.20 -2.82
N LEU A 117 20.95 -24.02 -1.53
CA LEU A 117 21.90 -24.22 -0.43
C LEU A 117 22.40 -25.67 -0.33
N GLU A 118 21.52 -26.66 -0.49
CA GLU A 118 21.94 -28.07 -0.58
C GLU A 118 22.91 -28.31 -1.75
N ASN A 119 22.62 -27.73 -2.92
CA ASN A 119 23.50 -27.84 -4.11
C ASN A 119 24.85 -27.13 -3.91
N MET A 120 24.91 -26.12 -3.05
CA MET A 120 26.15 -25.46 -2.63
C MET A 120 26.95 -26.27 -1.58
N GLY A 121 26.38 -27.36 -1.06
CA GLY A 121 27.06 -28.28 -0.14
C GLY A 121 26.68 -28.12 1.32
N TYR A 122 25.69 -27.27 1.67
CA TYR A 122 25.15 -27.23 3.03
C TYR A 122 24.34 -28.49 3.32
N THR A 123 24.60 -29.14 4.46
CA THR A 123 24.04 -30.45 4.80
C THR A 123 22.89 -30.40 5.78
N ASN A 124 22.62 -29.25 6.41
CA ASN A 124 21.60 -29.07 7.44
C ASN A 124 20.66 -27.93 7.08
N VAL A 125 19.95 -28.11 5.97
CA VAL A 125 19.02 -27.10 5.44
C VAL A 125 17.58 -27.59 5.58
N LYS A 126 16.69 -26.70 6.04
CA LYS A 126 15.26 -26.93 6.11
C LYS A 126 14.50 -25.76 5.46
N ASN A 127 13.34 -26.07 4.92
CA ASN A 127 12.39 -25.08 4.40
C ASN A 127 11.20 -24.97 5.34
N TYR A 128 10.89 -23.77 5.82
CA TYR A 128 9.66 -23.52 6.54
C TYR A 128 8.51 -23.35 5.52
N SER A 129 7.71 -24.42 5.38
CA SER A 129 6.76 -24.57 4.28
C SER A 129 5.45 -23.79 4.46
N ASP A 130 5.00 -23.54 5.71
CA ASP A 130 3.78 -22.77 5.94
C ASP A 130 4.00 -21.27 5.60
N GLY A 131 5.23 -20.80 5.78
CA GLY A 131 5.69 -19.47 5.40
C GLY A 131 5.27 -18.36 6.37
N PHE A 132 5.77 -17.16 6.10
CA PHE A 132 5.60 -16.00 6.98
C PHE A 132 4.14 -15.67 7.31
N PHE A 133 3.24 -15.82 6.33
CA PHE A 133 1.84 -15.45 6.57
C PHE A 133 1.13 -16.40 7.52
N ALA A 134 1.44 -17.71 7.47
CA ALA A 134 0.96 -18.66 8.47
C ALA A 134 1.51 -18.35 9.87
N TRP A 135 2.82 -18.05 9.97
CA TRP A 135 3.43 -17.59 11.22
C TRP A 135 2.67 -16.42 11.86
N LYS A 136 2.33 -15.43 11.03
CA LYS A 136 1.59 -14.24 11.47
C LYS A 136 0.15 -14.54 11.85
N GLU A 137 -0.55 -15.41 11.10
CA GLU A 137 -1.93 -15.82 11.36
C GLU A 137 -2.07 -16.59 12.67
N GLU A 138 -1.04 -17.35 13.06
CA GLU A 138 -0.98 -18.07 14.33
C GLU A 138 -0.59 -17.18 15.52
N LEU A 139 -0.57 -15.86 15.37
CA LEU A 139 -0.22 -14.86 16.39
C LEU A 139 1.20 -15.01 16.96
N ASN A 140 2.11 -15.55 16.17
CA ASN A 140 3.51 -15.64 16.54
C ASN A 140 4.22 -14.27 16.44
N PRO A 141 5.31 -14.04 17.19
CA PRO A 141 6.00 -12.77 17.22
C PRO A 141 6.50 -12.29 15.86
N VAL A 142 6.11 -11.08 15.47
CA VAL A 142 6.49 -10.40 14.23
C VAL A 142 7.12 -9.04 14.56
N SER A 143 8.23 -8.71 13.89
CA SER A 143 8.83 -7.38 13.92
C SER A 143 8.34 -6.56 12.75
N MET A 144 7.90 -5.35 13.01
CA MET A 144 7.50 -4.38 12.00
C MET A 144 8.10 -3.02 12.34
N SER A 145 8.51 -2.29 11.31
CA SER A 145 9.07 -0.96 11.51
C SER A 145 8.00 0.13 11.59
N ASP A 146 6.85 -0.07 10.91
CA ASP A 146 5.94 1.03 10.62
C ASP A 146 4.46 0.74 10.88
N HIS A 147 4.06 -0.44 11.36
CA HIS A 147 2.65 -0.72 11.72
C HIS A 147 2.49 -1.82 12.77
N GLU A 148 1.32 -1.90 13.39
CA GLU A 148 0.97 -2.91 14.38
C GLU A 148 0.73 -4.28 13.76
N PRO A 149 1.56 -5.30 14.11
CA PRO A 149 1.50 -6.61 13.47
C PRO A 149 0.22 -7.41 13.79
N SER A 150 -0.40 -7.13 14.93
CA SER A 150 -1.63 -7.81 15.38
C SER A 150 -2.92 -7.14 14.93
N ASN A 151 -2.85 -6.02 14.21
CA ASN A 151 -4.00 -5.22 13.84
C ASN A 151 -4.19 -5.18 12.32
N ILE A 152 -5.44 -5.09 11.88
CA ILE A 152 -5.78 -4.85 10.46
C ILE A 152 -5.47 -3.40 10.05
N LEU A 153 -5.38 -2.47 10.99
CA LEU A 153 -4.89 -1.12 10.75
C LEU A 153 -3.39 -1.16 10.46
N TYR A 154 -2.94 -0.37 9.49
CA TYR A 154 -1.52 -0.24 9.16
C TYR A 154 -0.74 0.40 10.31
N ARG A 155 -1.27 1.47 10.91
CA ARG A 155 -0.83 2.06 12.18
C ARG A 155 -2.04 2.27 13.08
N LEU A 156 -1.83 2.22 14.39
CA LEU A 156 -2.85 2.58 15.35
C LEU A 156 -3.05 4.10 15.37
N PRO A 157 -4.26 4.58 15.75
CA PRO A 157 -4.47 6.01 15.89
C PRO A 157 -3.68 6.57 17.06
N GLU A 158 -3.05 7.71 16.83
CA GLU A 158 -2.37 8.52 17.84
C GLU A 158 -3.07 9.87 17.98
N GLU A 159 -3.03 10.47 19.17
CA GLU A 159 -3.53 11.81 19.38
C GLU A 159 -2.59 12.83 18.73
N VAL A 160 -3.09 13.57 17.72
CA VAL A 160 -2.32 14.54 16.95
C VAL A 160 -2.61 15.99 17.33
N ALA A 161 -3.74 16.20 17.98
CA ALA A 161 -4.15 17.45 18.63
C ALA A 161 -5.19 17.12 19.70
N GLU A 162 -5.53 18.06 20.57
CA GLU A 162 -6.49 17.84 21.66
C GLU A 162 -7.79 17.21 21.15
N ASN A 163 -8.09 15.98 21.60
CA ASN A 163 -9.25 15.18 21.20
C ASN A 163 -9.34 14.83 19.70
N VAL A 164 -8.25 14.98 18.93
CA VAL A 164 -8.16 14.63 17.53
C VAL A 164 -7.11 13.54 17.34
N TYR A 165 -7.52 12.43 16.78
CA TYR A 165 -6.71 11.22 16.60
C TYR A 165 -6.61 10.87 15.13
N SER A 166 -5.47 10.34 14.69
CA SER A 166 -5.29 9.89 13.31
C SER A 166 -4.47 8.61 13.24
N ALA A 167 -5.00 7.61 12.55
CA ALA A 167 -4.31 6.39 12.17
C ALA A 167 -3.71 6.59 10.77
N ILE A 168 -2.39 6.68 10.69
CA ILE A 168 -1.70 6.97 9.44
C ILE A 168 -1.67 5.71 8.57
N GLY A 169 -2.18 5.83 7.35
CA GLY A 169 -2.21 4.73 6.38
C GLY A 169 -0.85 4.42 5.75
N ALA A 170 -0.79 3.29 5.05
CA ALA A 170 0.40 2.87 4.31
C ALA A 170 0.74 3.87 3.20
N PRO A 171 2.02 4.21 3.00
CA PRO A 171 2.43 5.13 1.94
C PRO A 171 2.38 4.51 0.53
N GLN A 172 2.02 3.23 0.40
CA GLN A 172 1.84 2.51 -0.86
C GLN A 172 0.37 2.50 -1.30
N PRO A 173 0.07 2.13 -2.55
CA PRO A 173 -1.28 1.79 -2.97
C PRO A 173 -1.89 0.69 -2.10
N TYR A 174 -3.20 0.51 -2.16
CA TYR A 174 -3.85 -0.57 -1.42
C TYR A 174 -3.38 -1.95 -1.89
N THR A 175 -3.01 -2.79 -0.93
CA THR A 175 -2.56 -4.17 -1.12
C THR A 175 -3.30 -5.09 -0.16
N TYR A 176 -3.19 -6.39 -0.34
CA TYR A 176 -3.71 -7.35 0.63
C TYR A 176 -3.08 -7.15 2.02
N GLU A 177 -1.77 -6.86 2.06
CA GLU A 177 -1.00 -6.74 3.30
C GLU A 177 -1.43 -5.54 4.13
N ASN A 178 -1.63 -4.36 3.50
CA ASN A 178 -2.07 -3.17 4.22
C ASN A 178 -3.60 -3.09 4.43
N ALA A 179 -4.33 -4.15 4.06
CA ALA A 179 -5.78 -4.29 4.25
C ALA A 179 -6.61 -3.10 3.72
N TYR A 180 -6.11 -2.40 2.69
CA TYR A 180 -6.69 -1.15 2.19
C TYR A 180 -6.68 0.00 3.22
N HIS A 181 -5.84 -0.07 4.25
CA HIS A 181 -5.56 1.08 5.10
C HIS A 181 -4.34 1.83 4.55
N ASN A 182 -4.54 2.60 3.49
CA ASN A 182 -3.51 3.35 2.78
C ASN A 182 -3.76 4.87 2.75
N ASN A 183 -4.86 5.34 3.36
CA ASN A 183 -5.14 6.74 3.65
C ASN A 183 -5.23 6.96 5.17
N ASN A 184 -5.24 8.20 5.59
CA ASN A 184 -5.40 8.52 7.00
C ASN A 184 -6.85 8.38 7.43
N LEU A 185 -7.07 7.66 8.52
CA LEU A 185 -8.36 7.55 9.19
C LEU A 185 -8.30 8.36 10.48
N SER A 186 -9.15 9.37 10.60
CA SER A 186 -9.12 10.27 11.75
C SER A 186 -10.44 10.24 12.53
N PHE A 187 -10.39 10.51 13.82
CA PHE A 187 -11.59 10.73 14.60
C PHE A 187 -11.42 11.88 15.60
N ILE A 188 -12.54 12.50 15.93
CA ILE A 188 -12.62 13.62 16.84
C ILE A 188 -13.59 13.23 17.96
N VAL A 189 -13.13 13.31 19.21
CA VAL A 189 -13.95 13.09 20.40
C VAL A 189 -14.52 14.43 20.84
N THR A 190 -15.83 14.52 21.01
CA THR A 190 -16.52 15.74 21.43
C THR A 190 -17.41 15.49 22.64
N THR A 191 -18.07 16.49 23.17
CA THR A 191 -19.02 16.33 24.27
C THR A 191 -20.35 15.68 23.85
N ASP A 192 -20.59 15.47 22.53
CA ASP A 192 -21.85 14.93 21.99
C ASP A 192 -21.61 13.74 21.03
N GLY A 193 -20.54 13.00 21.26
CA GLY A 193 -20.21 11.81 20.49
C GLY A 193 -18.88 11.95 19.71
N VAL A 194 -18.60 10.97 18.87
CA VAL A 194 -17.41 10.89 18.04
C VAL A 194 -17.77 11.14 16.58
N LEU A 195 -16.95 11.92 15.88
CA LEU A 195 -16.95 12.05 14.43
C LEU A 195 -15.76 11.27 13.88
N VAL A 196 -15.99 10.44 12.87
CA VAL A 196 -14.93 9.75 12.11
C VAL A 196 -14.81 10.39 10.72
N PHE A 197 -13.59 10.66 10.28
CA PHE A 197 -13.27 11.13 8.93
C PHE A 197 -12.63 10.00 8.14
N ASN A 198 -13.30 9.58 7.07
CA ASN A 198 -13.14 8.38 6.27
C ASN A 198 -13.61 7.09 6.95
N ALA A 199 -14.46 6.35 6.22
CA ALA A 199 -15.02 5.11 6.74
C ALA A 199 -14.01 3.95 6.78
N GLY A 200 -12.91 4.05 6.03
CA GLY A 200 -11.91 3.00 5.86
C GLY A 200 -12.11 2.12 4.62
N GLY A 201 -11.07 1.41 4.24
CA GLY A 201 -11.00 0.61 3.00
C GLY A 201 -11.76 -0.73 3.04
N SER A 202 -12.37 -1.10 4.17
CA SER A 202 -13.22 -2.29 4.31
C SER A 202 -14.03 -2.25 5.61
N TYR A 203 -15.02 -3.14 5.70
CA TYR A 203 -15.76 -3.39 6.94
C TYR A 203 -14.84 -3.71 8.12
N LEU A 204 -13.82 -4.54 7.89
CA LEU A 204 -12.89 -4.96 8.94
C LEU A 204 -11.95 -3.83 9.37
N VAL A 205 -11.52 -2.96 8.45
CA VAL A 205 -10.73 -1.75 8.79
C VAL A 205 -11.57 -0.80 9.64
N ALA A 206 -12.83 -0.57 9.26
CA ALA A 206 -13.76 0.25 10.04
C ALA A 206 -13.99 -0.33 11.45
N LYS A 207 -14.18 -1.65 11.56
CA LYS A 207 -14.32 -2.34 12.84
C LYS A 207 -13.07 -2.19 13.70
N ALA A 208 -11.89 -2.39 13.12
CA ALA A 208 -10.63 -2.22 13.85
C ALA A 208 -10.46 -0.79 14.36
N MET A 209 -10.78 0.22 13.55
CA MET A 209 -10.77 1.63 13.98
C MET A 209 -11.74 1.89 15.13
N HIS A 210 -12.93 1.29 15.08
CA HIS A 210 -13.90 1.43 16.17
C HIS A 210 -13.42 0.81 17.48
N GLU A 211 -12.72 -0.33 17.44
CA GLU A 211 -12.12 -0.91 18.65
C GLU A 211 -11.04 0.01 19.26
N GLU A 212 -10.29 0.75 18.45
CA GLU A 212 -9.36 1.76 18.94
C GLU A 212 -10.08 2.98 19.55
N ILE A 213 -11.15 3.46 18.90
CA ILE A 213 -11.99 4.54 19.45
C ILE A 213 -12.52 4.17 20.84
N LYS A 214 -12.98 2.94 21.05
CA LYS A 214 -13.47 2.46 22.36
C LYS A 214 -12.42 2.45 23.48
N LYS A 215 -11.13 2.42 23.14
CA LYS A 215 -10.05 2.55 24.13
C LYS A 215 -9.88 4.00 24.62
N VAL A 216 -10.32 4.95 23.81
CA VAL A 216 -10.22 6.39 24.09
C VAL A 216 -11.47 6.93 24.77
N THR A 217 -12.66 6.47 24.36
CA THR A 217 -13.94 7.00 24.84
C THR A 217 -15.06 5.97 24.75
N ASP A 218 -16.02 6.05 25.71
CA ASP A 218 -17.27 5.27 25.68
C ASP A 218 -18.38 5.91 24.82
N GLN A 219 -18.10 7.06 24.21
CA GLN A 219 -19.07 7.78 23.40
C GLN A 219 -19.30 7.08 22.04
N LYS A 220 -20.53 7.18 21.55
CA LYS A 220 -20.90 6.59 20.26
C LYS A 220 -20.33 7.40 19.09
N VAL A 221 -19.97 6.72 18.03
CA VAL A 221 -19.71 7.35 16.72
C VAL A 221 -21.05 7.86 16.17
N LYS A 222 -21.18 9.18 16.05
CA LYS A 222 -22.39 9.87 15.61
C LYS A 222 -22.39 10.12 14.10
N TYR A 223 -21.25 10.56 13.58
CA TYR A 223 -21.06 10.86 12.17
C TYR A 223 -19.82 10.15 11.61
N VAL A 224 -19.94 9.70 10.37
CA VAL A 224 -18.80 9.30 9.54
C VAL A 224 -18.83 10.12 8.26
N VAL A 225 -17.76 10.87 8.05
CA VAL A 225 -17.63 11.80 6.93
C VAL A 225 -16.73 11.16 5.87
N LEU A 226 -17.21 11.08 4.65
CA LEU A 226 -16.45 10.55 3.52
C LEU A 226 -15.79 11.72 2.79
N GLU A 227 -14.46 11.73 2.71
CA GLU A 227 -13.73 12.81 2.04
C GLU A 227 -14.02 12.89 0.54
N ASN A 228 -14.23 11.74 -0.09
CA ASN A 228 -14.57 11.58 -1.50
C ASN A 228 -15.23 10.22 -1.76
N SER A 229 -15.40 9.83 -3.03
CA SER A 229 -16.02 8.56 -3.44
C SER A 229 -15.05 7.40 -3.62
N GLN A 230 -13.78 7.53 -3.22
CA GLN A 230 -12.78 6.47 -3.41
C GLN A 230 -12.91 5.35 -2.38
N GLY A 231 -12.41 4.16 -2.72
CA GLY A 231 -12.57 2.95 -1.91
C GLY A 231 -12.07 3.09 -0.47
N HIS A 232 -10.94 3.76 -0.25
CA HIS A 232 -10.39 3.98 1.09
C HIS A 232 -11.30 4.83 1.98
N ALA A 233 -12.09 5.73 1.39
CA ALA A 233 -13.02 6.58 2.11
C ALA A 233 -14.38 5.91 2.37
N ILE A 234 -14.85 5.03 1.45
CA ILE A 234 -16.26 4.61 1.43
C ILE A 234 -16.51 3.17 1.88
N LEU A 235 -15.57 2.23 1.66
CA LEU A 235 -15.85 0.79 1.77
C LEU A 235 -16.14 0.31 3.19
N GLY A 236 -15.71 1.05 4.22
CA GLY A 236 -16.04 0.77 5.62
C GLY A 236 -17.44 1.22 6.05
N SER A 237 -18.17 1.98 5.22
CA SER A 237 -19.46 2.61 5.58
C SER A 237 -20.53 1.61 6.04
N SER A 238 -20.52 0.38 5.54
CA SER A 238 -21.49 -0.64 5.95
C SER A 238 -21.36 -0.99 7.44
N TYR A 239 -20.12 -1.06 7.96
CA TYR A 239 -19.89 -1.28 9.40
C TYR A 239 -20.45 -0.12 10.24
N TRP A 240 -20.11 1.12 9.88
CA TRP A 240 -20.53 2.29 10.64
C TRP A 240 -22.05 2.47 10.65
N LYS A 241 -22.70 2.16 9.53
CA LYS A 241 -24.16 2.17 9.45
C LYS A 241 -24.82 1.15 10.37
N GLU A 242 -24.25 -0.05 10.50
CA GLU A 242 -24.68 -1.07 11.45
C GLU A 242 -24.48 -0.61 12.92
N GLN A 243 -23.50 0.26 13.18
CA GLN A 243 -23.32 0.87 14.51
C GLN A 243 -24.25 2.09 14.76
N GLY A 244 -25.07 2.47 13.78
CA GLY A 244 -26.02 3.57 13.88
C GLY A 244 -25.44 4.95 13.59
N ALA A 245 -24.24 5.03 13.02
CA ALA A 245 -23.65 6.30 12.60
C ALA A 245 -24.31 6.85 11.33
N ILE A 246 -24.38 8.18 11.23
CA ILE A 246 -24.88 8.91 10.05
C ILE A 246 -23.72 9.10 9.09
N ILE A 247 -23.85 8.59 7.88
CA ILE A 247 -22.85 8.74 6.83
C ILE A 247 -23.06 10.07 6.10
N VAL A 248 -22.02 10.92 6.05
CA VAL A 248 -22.06 12.26 5.45
C VAL A 248 -21.08 12.34 4.29
N ALA A 249 -21.49 12.91 3.17
CA ALA A 249 -20.62 13.09 2.00
C ALA A 249 -21.02 14.31 1.16
N HIS A 250 -20.15 14.70 0.21
CA HIS A 250 -20.50 15.66 -0.83
C HIS A 250 -21.54 15.08 -1.79
N VAL A 251 -22.39 15.92 -2.38
CA VAL A 251 -23.43 15.47 -3.32
C VAL A 251 -22.85 14.78 -4.56
N GLU A 252 -21.66 15.19 -5.03
CA GLU A 252 -21.00 14.52 -6.15
C GLU A 252 -20.42 13.16 -5.74
N ALA A 253 -19.89 13.03 -4.50
CA ALA A 253 -19.46 11.74 -3.99
C ALA A 253 -20.62 10.72 -3.94
N ASP A 254 -21.82 11.14 -3.51
CA ASP A 254 -22.99 10.29 -3.53
C ASP A 254 -23.36 9.83 -4.96
N LYS A 255 -23.29 10.73 -5.95
CA LYS A 255 -23.53 10.37 -7.37
C LYS A 255 -22.48 9.34 -7.87
N GLU A 256 -21.22 9.55 -7.55
CA GLU A 256 -20.15 8.63 -7.95
C GLU A 256 -20.26 7.28 -7.23
N ILE A 257 -20.58 7.24 -5.95
CA ILE A 257 -20.83 6.00 -5.20
C ILE A 257 -21.99 5.22 -5.86
N LYS A 258 -23.06 5.90 -6.24
CA LYS A 258 -24.18 5.29 -6.97
C LYS A 258 -23.74 4.73 -8.33
N ARG A 259 -22.85 5.42 -9.02
CA ARG A 259 -22.41 5.08 -10.39
C ARG A 259 -21.34 3.99 -10.42
N LYS A 260 -20.36 4.05 -9.52
CA LYS A 260 -19.14 3.22 -9.55
C LYS A 260 -18.92 2.36 -8.29
N GLY A 261 -19.77 2.45 -7.29
CA GLY A 261 -19.53 1.77 -6.02
C GLY A 261 -19.31 0.26 -6.17
N GLU A 262 -20.12 -0.42 -6.98
CA GLU A 262 -19.96 -1.85 -7.23
C GLU A 262 -18.64 -2.18 -7.96
N ASP A 263 -18.19 -1.33 -8.89
CA ASP A 263 -16.89 -1.51 -9.55
C ASP A 263 -15.72 -1.28 -8.58
N ILE A 264 -15.86 -0.32 -7.66
CA ILE A 264 -14.88 -0.06 -6.60
C ILE A 264 -14.80 -1.28 -5.68
N TYR A 265 -15.94 -1.82 -5.26
CA TYR A 265 -16.00 -3.04 -4.45
C TYR A 265 -15.39 -4.25 -5.16
N ALA A 266 -15.73 -4.48 -6.44
CA ALA A 266 -15.21 -5.59 -7.21
C ALA A 266 -13.67 -5.55 -7.35
N ARG A 267 -13.10 -4.36 -7.60
CA ARG A 267 -11.64 -4.17 -7.59
C ARG A 267 -11.02 -4.41 -6.22
N ALA A 268 -11.64 -3.90 -5.16
CA ALA A 268 -11.18 -4.13 -3.79
C ALA A 268 -11.23 -5.62 -3.44
N LEU A 269 -12.31 -6.34 -3.79
CA LEU A 269 -12.46 -7.78 -3.57
C LEU A 269 -11.33 -8.58 -4.23
N SER A 270 -10.94 -8.22 -5.45
CA SER A 270 -9.87 -8.92 -6.18
C SER A 270 -8.51 -8.86 -5.46
N VAL A 271 -8.26 -7.77 -4.72
CA VAL A 271 -7.02 -7.53 -3.99
C VAL A 271 -7.13 -7.98 -2.52
N GLN A 272 -8.20 -7.58 -1.84
CA GLN A 272 -8.37 -7.77 -0.39
C GLN A 272 -8.87 -9.18 0.00
N LYS A 273 -9.51 -9.88 -0.91
CA LYS A 273 -10.01 -11.26 -0.72
C LYS A 273 -10.88 -11.39 0.54
N ASP A 274 -10.41 -12.14 1.55
CA ASP A 274 -11.06 -12.35 2.84
C ASP A 274 -11.13 -11.07 3.71
N LYS A 275 -10.20 -10.13 3.54
CA LYS A 275 -10.20 -8.86 4.29
C LYS A 275 -11.30 -7.88 3.88
N ILE A 276 -12.08 -8.18 2.83
CA ILE A 276 -13.25 -7.40 2.42
C ILE A 276 -14.58 -7.95 2.98
N ILE A 277 -14.56 -9.08 3.71
CA ILE A 277 -15.74 -9.72 4.26
C ILE A 277 -16.56 -8.72 5.08
N GLY A 278 -17.88 -8.72 4.87
CA GLY A 278 -18.84 -7.81 5.53
C GLY A 278 -19.01 -6.47 4.81
N THR A 279 -18.11 -6.11 3.91
CA THR A 279 -18.18 -4.85 3.14
C THR A 279 -19.36 -4.88 2.17
N LYS A 280 -20.14 -3.79 2.17
CA LYS A 280 -21.24 -3.54 1.23
C LYS A 280 -21.19 -2.08 0.81
N ILE A 281 -21.59 -1.81 -0.42
CA ILE A 281 -21.73 -0.41 -0.86
C ILE A 281 -22.95 0.21 -0.18
N VAL A 282 -22.70 1.30 0.51
CA VAL A 282 -23.70 2.08 1.24
C VAL A 282 -23.64 3.51 0.76
N ARG A 283 -24.79 4.10 0.52
CA ARG A 283 -24.90 5.51 0.19
C ARG A 283 -24.95 6.38 1.44
N PRO A 284 -24.47 7.64 1.39
CA PRO A 284 -24.58 8.57 2.50
C PRO A 284 -26.04 8.83 2.89
N ASP A 285 -26.26 9.10 4.18
CA ASP A 285 -27.53 9.48 4.75
C ASP A 285 -27.79 10.98 4.62
N LEU A 286 -26.70 11.76 4.65
CA LEU A 286 -26.72 13.23 4.57
C LEU A 286 -25.72 13.69 3.53
N THR A 287 -26.15 14.58 2.64
CA THR A 287 -25.26 15.18 1.64
C THR A 287 -25.29 16.71 1.72
N PHE A 288 -24.17 17.34 1.33
CA PHE A 288 -24.06 18.79 1.22
C PHE A 288 -23.30 19.21 -0.05
N LYS A 289 -23.33 20.51 -0.40
CA LYS A 289 -22.66 21.04 -1.60
C LYS A 289 -21.41 21.87 -1.27
N GLU A 290 -21.55 22.89 -0.46
CA GLU A 290 -20.46 23.86 -0.22
C GLU A 290 -19.93 23.75 1.21
N LYS A 291 -20.83 23.86 2.18
CA LYS A 291 -20.48 23.87 3.60
C LYS A 291 -21.58 23.22 4.44
N LEU A 292 -21.17 22.49 5.46
CA LEU A 292 -22.05 21.90 6.46
C LEU A 292 -21.41 22.04 7.85
N ASN A 293 -22.13 22.64 8.78
CA ASN A 293 -21.74 22.65 10.19
C ASN A 293 -22.43 21.50 10.90
N LEU A 294 -21.65 20.60 11.50
CA LEU A 294 -22.20 19.48 12.25
C LEU A 294 -22.37 19.84 13.72
N PRO A 295 -23.54 19.55 14.31
CA PRO A 295 -23.75 19.76 15.74
C PRO A 295 -23.04 18.69 16.55
N MET A 296 -21.91 19.02 17.16
CA MET A 296 -21.05 18.11 17.94
C MET A 296 -20.74 18.71 19.33
N GLY A 297 -21.79 19.05 20.06
CA GLY A 297 -21.67 19.65 21.39
C GLY A 297 -21.07 21.06 21.32
N ASN A 298 -20.00 21.29 22.09
CA ASN A 298 -19.27 22.57 22.13
C ASN A 298 -18.14 22.66 21.08
N THR A 299 -17.91 21.62 20.28
CA THR A 299 -16.86 21.62 19.25
C THR A 299 -17.42 22.10 17.91
N LYS A 300 -16.85 23.19 17.39
CA LYS A 300 -17.22 23.70 16.07
C LYS A 300 -16.52 22.89 14.98
N ILE A 301 -17.30 22.17 14.19
CA ILE A 301 -16.82 21.34 13.06
C ILE A 301 -17.47 21.83 11.77
N GLU A 302 -16.64 22.24 10.83
CA GLU A 302 -17.06 22.72 9.52
C GLU A 302 -16.59 21.75 8.44
N LEU A 303 -17.52 21.08 7.75
CA LEU A 303 -17.25 20.37 6.52
C LEU A 303 -17.33 21.33 5.36
N MET A 304 -16.34 21.31 4.46
CA MET A 304 -16.25 22.25 3.35
C MET A 304 -15.89 21.52 2.05
N HIS A 305 -16.56 21.88 0.97
CA HIS A 305 -16.07 21.64 -0.37
C HIS A 305 -15.45 22.96 -0.86
N ILE A 306 -14.14 23.10 -0.68
CA ILE A 306 -13.41 24.35 -1.01
C ILE A 306 -13.28 24.52 -2.53
N GLY A 307 -13.18 23.39 -3.24
CA GLY A 307 -13.08 23.33 -4.69
C GLY A 307 -12.59 21.96 -5.15
N ALA A 308 -12.54 21.77 -6.47
CA ALA A 308 -11.96 20.55 -7.03
C ALA A 308 -10.47 20.46 -6.69
N SER A 309 -10.03 19.27 -6.30
CA SER A 309 -8.62 19.01 -5.99
C SER A 309 -8.19 17.68 -6.65
N HIS A 310 -7.81 16.68 -5.87
CA HIS A 310 -7.48 15.36 -6.39
C HIS A 310 -8.66 14.73 -7.15
N SER A 311 -9.87 14.93 -6.63
CA SER A 311 -11.12 14.62 -7.32
C SER A 311 -12.15 15.77 -7.22
N PRO A 312 -13.19 15.80 -8.07
CA PRO A 312 -14.21 16.87 -8.03
C PRO A 312 -15.07 16.86 -6.76
N ASP A 313 -15.07 15.79 -6.01
CA ASP A 313 -15.91 15.54 -4.84
C ASP A 313 -15.15 15.60 -3.51
N ASP A 314 -13.87 16.00 -3.52
CA ASP A 314 -13.07 16.14 -2.31
C ASP A 314 -13.64 17.17 -1.34
N ILE A 315 -13.71 16.80 -0.07
CA ILE A 315 -14.10 17.70 1.01
C ILE A 315 -13.05 17.72 2.11
N GLN A 316 -13.08 18.78 2.90
CA GLN A 316 -12.20 19.02 4.02
C GLN A 316 -13.01 19.20 5.30
N LEU A 317 -12.41 18.85 6.43
CA LEU A 317 -12.95 19.12 7.76
C LEU A 317 -12.08 20.17 8.45
N TRP A 318 -12.69 21.27 8.86
CA TRP A 318 -12.04 22.38 9.53
C TRP A 318 -12.46 22.50 10.99
N LEU A 319 -11.48 22.58 11.88
CA LEU A 319 -11.63 22.89 13.30
C LEU A 319 -11.08 24.30 13.57
N PRO A 320 -11.92 25.34 13.49
CA PRO A 320 -11.45 26.72 13.50
C PRO A 320 -10.78 27.13 14.81
N GLU A 321 -11.23 26.59 15.93
CA GLU A 321 -10.67 26.91 17.26
C GLU A 321 -9.25 26.37 17.46
N GLN A 322 -8.93 25.24 16.80
CA GLN A 322 -7.61 24.62 16.82
C GLN A 322 -6.75 25.01 15.61
N LYS A 323 -7.31 25.74 14.65
CA LYS A 323 -6.71 25.98 13.33
C LYS A 323 -6.19 24.67 12.68
N LEU A 324 -6.96 23.59 12.82
CA LEU A 324 -6.63 22.26 12.32
C LEU A 324 -7.49 21.92 11.11
N LEU A 325 -6.84 21.49 10.03
CA LEU A 325 -7.49 21.04 8.81
C LEU A 325 -7.25 19.54 8.60
N ILE A 326 -8.32 18.74 8.51
CA ILE A 326 -8.25 17.39 7.95
C ILE A 326 -8.58 17.56 6.46
N SER A 327 -7.55 17.49 5.62
CA SER A 327 -7.67 17.88 4.22
C SER A 327 -8.12 16.75 3.29
N GLY A 328 -8.06 15.50 3.78
CA GLY A 328 -8.22 14.37 2.86
C GLY A 328 -7.21 14.43 1.70
N ASP A 329 -7.56 13.86 0.58
CA ASP A 329 -6.72 13.77 -0.63
C ASP A 329 -6.46 15.13 -1.31
N THR A 330 -6.90 16.24 -0.71
CA THR A 330 -6.49 17.57 -1.14
C THR A 330 -5.03 17.87 -0.78
N ALA A 331 -4.46 17.24 0.27
CA ALA A 331 -3.06 17.36 0.65
C ALA A 331 -2.38 16.00 0.77
N PHE A 332 -1.12 15.96 0.35
CA PHE A 332 -0.26 14.78 0.41
C PHE A 332 1.03 15.07 1.17
N ASN A 333 1.45 14.12 1.99
CA ASN A 333 2.76 14.11 2.65
C ASN A 333 3.36 12.70 2.54
N GLU A 334 4.69 12.58 2.61
CA GLU A 334 5.46 11.31 2.56
C GLU A 334 5.30 10.48 1.28
N ARG A 335 4.24 10.67 0.50
CA ARG A 335 4.06 10.02 -0.81
C ARG A 335 3.73 11.06 -1.90
N MET A 336 4.00 10.69 -3.15
CA MET A 336 3.63 11.51 -4.30
C MET A 336 2.11 11.46 -4.52
N LEU A 337 1.51 12.60 -4.79
CA LEU A 337 0.11 12.69 -5.16
C LEU A 337 -0.13 12.05 -6.55
N PRO A 338 -1.26 11.35 -6.76
CA PRO A 338 -1.64 10.86 -8.09
C PRO A 338 -2.45 11.92 -8.85
N ILE A 339 -2.20 12.04 -10.14
CA ILE A 339 -3.07 12.77 -11.07
C ILE A 339 -3.91 11.73 -11.81
N PHE A 340 -5.23 11.80 -11.70
CA PHE A 340 -6.15 10.92 -12.41
C PHE A 340 -6.69 11.58 -13.70
N PRO A 341 -7.36 10.84 -14.60
CA PRO A 341 -7.95 11.44 -15.80
C PRO A 341 -8.99 12.54 -15.54
N HIS A 342 -9.58 12.54 -14.36
CA HIS A 342 -10.60 13.50 -13.92
C HIS A 342 -10.04 14.58 -12.98
N THR A 343 -8.78 14.47 -12.55
CA THR A 343 -8.11 15.49 -11.76
C THR A 343 -7.82 16.71 -12.64
N ASN A 344 -8.17 17.90 -12.19
CA ASN A 344 -7.81 19.16 -12.85
C ASN A 344 -6.71 19.86 -12.02
N ALA A 345 -5.48 19.85 -12.53
CA ALA A 345 -4.32 20.39 -11.82
C ALA A 345 -4.42 21.92 -11.60
N ALA A 346 -4.99 22.66 -12.55
CA ALA A 346 -5.18 24.10 -12.41
C ALA A 346 -6.20 24.43 -11.31
N ALA A 347 -7.36 23.77 -11.36
CA ALA A 347 -8.40 23.95 -10.33
C ALA A 347 -7.90 23.54 -8.93
N TRP A 348 -7.03 22.53 -8.84
CA TRP A 348 -6.43 22.12 -7.56
C TRP A 348 -5.51 23.21 -6.99
N ILE A 349 -4.72 23.87 -7.83
CA ILE A 349 -3.91 25.02 -7.42
C ILE A 349 -4.79 26.16 -6.88
N GLU A 350 -5.90 26.51 -7.57
CA GLU A 350 -6.86 27.52 -7.11
C GLU A 350 -7.53 27.12 -5.78
N THR A 351 -7.83 25.83 -5.60
CA THR A 351 -8.39 25.31 -4.34
C THR A 351 -7.37 25.46 -3.22
N TRP A 352 -6.08 25.25 -3.52
CA TRP A 352 -5.02 25.39 -2.54
C TRP A 352 -4.88 26.83 -2.04
N ASP A 353 -5.00 27.84 -2.91
CA ASP A 353 -4.98 29.25 -2.49
C ASP A 353 -6.04 29.55 -1.43
N LYS A 354 -7.20 28.92 -1.53
CA LYS A 354 -8.27 29.06 -0.52
C LYS A 354 -7.96 28.32 0.77
N ILE A 355 -7.22 27.20 0.72
CA ILE A 355 -6.71 26.49 1.91
C ILE A 355 -5.67 27.33 2.63
N GLU A 356 -4.75 27.95 1.92
CA GLU A 356 -3.76 28.88 2.49
C GLU A 356 -4.45 30.05 3.22
N ALA A 357 -5.55 30.55 2.69
CA ALA A 357 -6.32 31.62 3.32
C ALA A 357 -7.02 31.26 4.65
N LEU A 358 -7.14 29.96 4.97
CA LEU A 358 -7.61 29.49 6.29
C LEU A 358 -6.52 29.59 7.35
N GLU A 359 -5.25 29.73 6.96
CA GLU A 359 -4.08 29.74 7.84
C GLU A 359 -4.04 28.56 8.83
N PRO A 360 -4.17 27.31 8.38
CA PRO A 360 -4.10 26.16 9.27
C PRO A 360 -2.71 26.03 9.88
N THR A 361 -2.65 25.76 11.17
CA THR A 361 -1.39 25.52 11.89
C THR A 361 -1.01 24.04 11.91
N LEU A 362 -2.01 23.17 11.77
CA LEU A 362 -1.83 21.72 11.66
C LEU A 362 -2.73 21.18 10.54
N ILE A 363 -2.16 20.37 9.67
CA ILE A 363 -2.88 19.68 8.60
C ILE A 363 -2.72 18.17 8.76
N ILE A 364 -3.83 17.45 8.76
CA ILE A 364 -3.87 16.01 8.60
C ILE A 364 -4.17 15.74 7.12
N PRO A 365 -3.16 15.35 6.32
CA PRO A 365 -3.35 15.07 4.90
C PRO A 365 -4.11 13.77 4.68
N GLY A 366 -4.58 13.50 3.46
CA GLY A 366 -5.15 12.19 3.10
C GLY A 366 -4.13 11.07 3.23
N HIS A 367 -2.85 11.39 3.01
CA HIS A 367 -1.75 10.42 3.06
C HIS A 367 -0.50 11.02 3.71
N GLY A 368 0.15 10.21 4.58
CA GLY A 368 1.36 10.59 5.30
C GLY A 368 1.08 11.29 6.63
N ALA A 369 2.14 11.56 7.40
CA ALA A 369 2.02 12.10 8.76
C ALA A 369 1.42 13.52 8.79
N PRO A 370 0.65 13.87 9.83
CA PRO A 370 0.22 15.24 10.09
C PRO A 370 1.41 16.20 10.12
N THR A 371 1.23 17.40 9.57
CA THR A 371 2.32 18.37 9.41
C THR A 371 1.79 19.80 9.26
N ASP A 372 2.69 20.75 9.03
CA ASP A 372 2.36 22.15 8.80
C ASP A 372 1.97 22.45 7.33
N LEU A 373 1.39 23.64 7.13
CA LEU A 373 0.98 24.13 5.82
C LEU A 373 2.14 24.20 4.83
N ALA A 374 3.32 24.66 5.24
CA ALA A 374 4.46 24.85 4.34
C ALA A 374 4.95 23.50 3.77
N THR A 375 4.98 22.47 4.60
CA THR A 375 5.38 21.12 4.20
C THR A 375 4.43 20.53 3.14
N VAL A 376 3.11 20.56 3.39
CA VAL A 376 2.15 20.01 2.42
C VAL A 376 2.04 20.87 1.16
N THR A 377 2.21 22.19 1.25
CA THR A 377 2.28 23.08 0.09
C THR A 377 3.39 22.66 -0.86
N LYS A 378 4.59 22.40 -0.32
CA LYS A 378 5.73 21.94 -1.10
C LYS A 378 5.45 20.64 -1.88
N PHE A 379 4.75 19.70 -1.29
CA PHE A 379 4.49 18.39 -1.90
C PHE A 379 3.16 18.30 -2.64
N THR A 380 2.33 19.33 -2.58
CA THR A 380 1.06 19.40 -3.29
C THR A 380 1.05 20.56 -4.28
N LYS A 381 0.86 21.80 -3.85
CA LYS A 381 0.77 22.97 -4.73
C LYS A 381 2.04 23.20 -5.54
N ASP A 382 3.21 23.25 -4.88
CA ASP A 382 4.46 23.56 -5.57
C ASP A 382 4.82 22.47 -6.59
N TYR A 383 4.48 21.21 -6.30
CA TYR A 383 4.61 20.12 -7.27
C TYR A 383 3.73 20.35 -8.50
N LEU A 384 2.45 20.68 -8.31
CA LEU A 384 1.52 20.94 -9.41
C LEU A 384 1.95 22.15 -10.25
N VAL A 385 2.36 23.23 -9.60
CA VAL A 385 2.88 24.44 -10.27
C VAL A 385 4.13 24.12 -11.07
N TYR A 386 5.09 23.40 -10.45
CA TYR A 386 6.30 22.98 -11.13
C TYR A 386 5.99 22.14 -12.38
N MET A 387 5.16 21.12 -12.24
CA MET A 387 4.84 20.24 -13.36
C MET A 387 4.12 20.97 -14.50
N ARG A 388 3.18 21.84 -14.17
CA ARG A 388 2.50 22.67 -15.21
C ARG A 388 3.46 23.59 -15.92
N ALA A 389 4.38 24.27 -15.20
CA ALA A 389 5.39 25.13 -15.81
C ALA A 389 6.35 24.37 -16.73
N GLN A 390 6.75 23.13 -16.37
CA GLN A 390 7.57 22.31 -17.26
C GLN A 390 6.80 21.86 -18.52
N VAL A 391 5.54 21.51 -18.37
CA VAL A 391 4.67 21.10 -19.51
C VAL A 391 4.41 22.29 -20.42
N GLU A 392 4.10 23.47 -19.89
CA GLU A 392 3.92 24.71 -20.66
C GLU A 392 5.13 24.98 -21.55
N LYS A 393 6.34 24.91 -20.98
CA LYS A 393 7.58 25.07 -21.75
C LYS A 393 7.73 24.04 -22.87
N ILE A 394 7.36 22.77 -22.64
CA ILE A 394 7.41 21.72 -23.67
C ILE A 394 6.42 22.04 -24.79
N LEU A 395 5.21 22.49 -24.47
CA LEU A 395 4.20 22.88 -25.47
C LEU A 395 4.62 24.12 -26.26
N ASP A 396 5.23 25.13 -25.63
CA ASP A 396 5.76 26.33 -26.31
C ASP A 396 6.91 26.02 -27.30
N GLU A 397 7.63 24.92 -27.04
CA GLU A 397 8.72 24.41 -27.90
C GLU A 397 8.24 23.36 -28.93
N ASP A 398 6.92 23.22 -29.14
CA ASP A 398 6.30 22.19 -30.01
C ASP A 398 6.71 20.75 -29.60
N GLY A 399 7.07 20.52 -28.34
CA GLY A 399 7.42 19.22 -27.78
C GLY A 399 6.19 18.35 -27.54
N GLY A 400 6.42 17.07 -27.30
CA GLY A 400 5.36 16.08 -27.13
C GLY A 400 5.44 15.31 -25.82
N LEU A 401 4.68 14.21 -25.77
CA LEU A 401 4.57 13.37 -24.60
C LEU A 401 5.91 12.72 -24.18
N TYR A 402 6.82 12.52 -25.15
CA TYR A 402 8.15 11.97 -24.86
C TYR A 402 8.96 12.92 -23.96
N GLU A 403 8.95 14.22 -24.28
CA GLU A 403 9.60 15.25 -23.49
C GLU A 403 8.95 15.35 -22.11
N ALA A 404 7.63 15.26 -22.03
CA ALA A 404 6.91 15.26 -20.76
C ALA A 404 7.33 14.10 -19.83
N TYR A 405 7.55 12.88 -20.35
CA TYR A 405 8.07 11.75 -19.58
C TYR A 405 9.48 11.97 -19.02
N ASN A 406 10.24 12.89 -19.60
CA ASN A 406 11.62 13.20 -19.22
C ASN A 406 11.73 14.46 -18.34
N ILE A 407 10.62 15.06 -17.90
CA ILE A 407 10.64 16.14 -16.90
C ILE A 407 11.39 15.64 -15.65
N ASP A 408 12.39 16.41 -15.22
CA ASP A 408 13.14 16.07 -14.02
C ASP A 408 12.28 16.25 -12.76
N GLN A 409 11.91 15.16 -12.16
CA GLN A 409 11.18 15.10 -10.88
C GLN A 409 12.04 14.52 -9.76
N SER A 410 13.37 14.49 -9.94
CA SER A 410 14.30 13.83 -9.01
C SER A 410 14.25 14.38 -7.58
N MET A 411 13.83 15.64 -7.40
CA MET A 411 13.62 16.26 -6.10
C MET A 411 12.51 15.61 -5.26
N TYR A 412 11.65 14.81 -5.90
CA TYR A 412 10.54 14.08 -5.24
C TYR A 412 10.80 12.58 -5.11
N ARG A 413 12.00 12.09 -5.49
CA ARG A 413 12.32 10.64 -5.54
C ARG A 413 12.16 9.91 -4.20
N ASP A 414 12.28 10.63 -3.09
CA ASP A 414 12.16 10.08 -1.74
C ASP A 414 10.70 9.93 -1.28
N ARG A 415 9.75 10.37 -2.10
CA ARG A 415 8.32 10.22 -1.80
C ARG A 415 7.87 8.80 -2.16
N GLY A 416 7.05 8.22 -1.30
CA GLY A 416 6.36 6.96 -1.61
C GLY A 416 5.62 7.08 -2.94
N THR A 417 5.49 5.98 -3.69
CA THR A 417 4.84 5.93 -5.02
C THR A 417 5.50 6.77 -6.13
N TYR A 418 6.69 7.35 -5.90
CA TYR A 418 7.40 8.12 -6.93
C TYR A 418 7.60 7.33 -8.22
N ARG A 419 8.07 6.07 -8.10
CA ARG A 419 8.39 5.24 -9.28
C ARG A 419 7.16 4.95 -10.12
N GLU A 420 6.02 4.79 -9.49
CA GLU A 420 4.75 4.47 -10.12
C GLU A 420 4.10 5.71 -10.75
N LEU A 421 4.24 6.87 -10.12
CA LEU A 421 3.42 8.04 -10.44
C LEU A 421 4.13 9.14 -11.24
N HIS A 422 5.44 9.32 -11.11
CA HIS A 422 6.12 10.49 -11.70
C HIS A 422 5.88 10.65 -13.21
N LYS A 423 5.99 9.56 -13.98
CA LYS A 423 5.72 9.59 -15.42
C LYS A 423 4.23 9.70 -15.74
N GLN A 424 3.39 8.99 -14.96
CA GLN A 424 1.95 9.05 -15.14
C GLN A 424 1.40 10.46 -14.87
N ASN A 425 1.89 11.13 -13.83
CA ASN A 425 1.50 12.50 -13.54
C ASN A 425 1.92 13.45 -14.66
N ALA A 426 3.14 13.32 -15.18
CA ALA A 426 3.62 14.12 -16.30
C ALA A 426 2.72 13.94 -17.54
N GLU A 427 2.40 12.68 -17.90
CA GLU A 427 1.47 12.36 -18.99
C GLU A 427 0.11 13.01 -18.79
N ARG A 428 -0.44 12.93 -17.58
CA ARG A 428 -1.80 13.43 -17.30
C ARG A 428 -1.87 14.95 -17.36
N ILE A 429 -0.88 15.64 -16.79
CA ILE A 429 -0.80 17.10 -16.85
C ILE A 429 -0.56 17.56 -18.30
N PHE A 430 0.33 16.89 -19.04
CA PHE A 430 0.55 17.20 -20.46
C PHE A 430 -0.76 17.12 -21.26
N LYS A 431 -1.48 15.99 -21.15
CA LYS A 431 -2.77 15.79 -21.85
C LYS A 431 -3.85 16.78 -21.44
N GLN A 432 -3.84 17.29 -20.21
CA GLN A 432 -4.77 18.34 -19.80
C GLN A 432 -4.42 19.66 -20.48
N MET A 433 -3.14 20.06 -20.45
CA MET A 433 -2.71 21.35 -20.96
C MET A 433 -2.66 21.43 -22.50
N GLU A 434 -2.50 20.28 -23.19
CA GLU A 434 -2.59 20.21 -24.65
C GLU A 434 -3.94 20.71 -25.21
N PHE A 435 -4.98 20.71 -24.38
CA PHE A 435 -6.34 21.12 -24.76
C PHE A 435 -6.87 22.34 -23.98
N GLU A 436 -6.03 22.98 -23.15
CA GLU A 436 -6.34 24.27 -22.51
C GLU A 436 -6.06 25.44 -23.49
#